data_6def3987ee537c213a9892745a8ea77c
#
_entry.id   6def3987ee537c213a9892745a8ea77c
#
_cell.length_a   1.000
_cell.length_b   1.000
_cell.length_c   1.000
_cell.angle_alpha   90.00
_cell.angle_beta   90.00
_cell.angle_gamma   90.00
#
_symmetry.space_group_name_H-M   'P 1'
#
loop_
_entity.id
_entity.type
_entity.pdbx_description
1 polymer ?
#
loop_
_entity_poly.entity_id
_entity_poly.type
_entity_poly.pdbx_seq_one_letter_code
_entity_poly.pdbx_strand_id
1 'polypeptide(L)'
;VTANNPKWKAVGATGDDVDISQVHSDIADYCWYLSNGKSLYSQIALDALTKGVGYFLVDVDKDADRGMGEVRFSRLDPYDVFVDPASRDFLFRDANFIQVKKNIARSRLMNMLPEFAAKIKKVTRSTDVVSYSQRDVDLGESIQPEDITMGISLEAEDEDIVAYYETYHKKKFEYYNVYIRVQPSPAEMDNIKEEVQKQLSDFQQEIEVGLMEKQIQIEQAVQSGEIIPERAKLEIKKSQEMAAQAIKEKEMQLMSEAQDAATVVRQQIMSSSDYRVLLKSPEAKKQIVDAIKFYENRIIQTCSAGDDVFLYEYTLPISE
;
A
#
# COMPACT_ATOMS: atom_id res chain seq x y z
N VAL A 1 19.55 28.39 -14.47
CA VAL A 1 19.18 27.10 -13.85
C VAL A 1 17.73 27.13 -13.39
N THR A 2 17.24 28.22 -12.80
CA THR A 2 15.88 28.33 -12.23
C THR A 2 14.80 28.78 -13.23
N ALA A 3 15.14 28.99 -14.51
CA ALA A 3 14.18 29.46 -15.55
C ALA A 3 13.15 28.38 -15.93
N ASN A 4 13.53 27.12 -15.82
CA ASN A 4 12.65 25.98 -16.15
C ASN A 4 12.08 25.39 -14.87
N ASN A 5 10.78 25.51 -14.70
CA ASN A 5 10.08 24.83 -13.63
C ASN A 5 10.09 23.30 -13.87
N PRO A 6 10.23 22.49 -12.84
CA PRO A 6 9.99 21.06 -12.96
C PRO A 6 8.54 20.83 -13.41
N LYS A 7 8.36 19.88 -14.31
CA LYS A 7 7.04 19.42 -14.73
C LYS A 7 6.87 17.98 -14.29
N TRP A 8 5.77 17.71 -13.66
CA TRP A 8 5.39 16.39 -13.22
C TRP A 8 4.53 15.72 -14.28
N LYS A 9 4.78 14.46 -14.54
CA LYS A 9 3.94 13.66 -15.39
C LYS A 9 3.83 12.26 -14.80
N ALA A 10 2.65 11.89 -14.36
CA ALA A 10 2.36 10.51 -14.04
C ALA A 10 2.25 9.70 -15.34
N VAL A 11 2.75 8.48 -15.32
CA VAL A 11 2.70 7.55 -16.45
C VAL A 11 1.96 6.31 -15.99
N GLY A 12 0.93 5.89 -16.71
CA GLY A 12 0.20 4.68 -16.43
C GLY A 12 1.11 3.45 -16.60
N ALA A 13 0.99 2.49 -15.71
CA ALA A 13 1.71 1.22 -15.80
C ALA A 13 1.07 0.29 -16.83
N THR A 14 -0.24 0.39 -17.02
CA THR A 14 -1.04 -0.37 -17.99
C THR A 14 -1.81 0.57 -18.92
N GLY A 15 -2.33 0.05 -20.04
CA GLY A 15 -3.08 0.84 -21.00
C GLY A 15 -4.38 1.44 -20.43
N ASP A 16 -4.97 0.78 -19.43
CA ASP A 16 -6.22 1.22 -18.79
C ASP A 16 -6.02 2.35 -17.78
N ASP A 17 -4.75 2.61 -17.38
CA ASP A 17 -4.41 3.61 -16.36
C ASP A 17 -4.15 5.01 -16.94
N VAL A 18 -4.33 5.22 -18.24
CA VAL A 18 -3.98 6.49 -18.93
C VAL A 18 -4.79 7.65 -18.37
N ASP A 19 -6.11 7.48 -18.23
CA ASP A 19 -6.99 8.54 -17.72
C ASP A 19 -6.68 8.86 -16.25
N ILE A 20 -6.41 7.84 -15.45
CA ILE A 20 -6.02 7.98 -14.04
C ILE A 20 -4.67 8.70 -13.92
N SER A 21 -3.72 8.40 -14.80
CA SER A 21 -2.40 9.04 -14.80
C SER A 21 -2.49 10.54 -15.12
N GLN A 22 -3.43 10.95 -15.98
CA GLN A 22 -3.67 12.36 -16.26
C GLN A 22 -4.22 13.08 -15.03
N VAL A 23 -5.19 12.49 -14.33
CA VAL A 23 -5.73 13.05 -13.07
C VAL A 23 -4.63 13.21 -12.02
N HIS A 24 -3.75 12.23 -11.87
CA HIS A 24 -2.61 12.34 -10.94
C HIS A 24 -1.64 13.46 -11.32
N SER A 25 -1.41 13.68 -12.62
CA SER A 25 -0.57 14.77 -13.11
C SER A 25 -1.19 16.14 -12.77
N ASP A 26 -2.50 16.28 -12.98
CA ASP A 26 -3.24 17.52 -12.71
C ASP A 26 -3.28 17.83 -11.19
N ILE A 27 -3.43 16.80 -10.35
CA ILE A 27 -3.36 16.93 -8.89
C ILE A 27 -1.96 17.40 -8.46
N ALA A 28 -0.89 16.80 -9.01
CA ALA A 28 0.48 17.18 -8.68
C ALA A 28 0.76 18.64 -9.07
N ASP A 29 0.31 19.08 -10.24
CA ASP A 29 0.44 20.46 -10.70
C ASP A 29 -0.36 21.43 -9.81
N TYR A 30 -1.55 21.04 -9.36
CA TYR A 30 -2.37 21.81 -8.44
C TYR A 30 -1.68 21.99 -7.07
N CYS A 31 -1.19 20.89 -6.47
CA CYS A 31 -0.45 20.94 -5.20
C CYS A 31 0.83 21.81 -5.31
N TRP A 32 1.51 21.72 -6.46
CA TRP A 32 2.69 22.53 -6.75
C TRP A 32 2.34 24.02 -6.82
N TYR A 33 1.25 24.36 -7.49
CA TYR A 33 0.76 25.73 -7.57
C TYR A 33 0.38 26.31 -6.22
N LEU A 34 -0.38 25.55 -5.41
CA LEU A 34 -0.79 25.95 -4.06
C LEU A 34 0.40 26.23 -3.15
N SER A 35 1.46 25.43 -3.29
CA SER A 35 2.67 25.56 -2.49
C SER A 35 3.62 26.66 -3.01
N ASN A 36 3.21 27.47 -3.98
CA ASN A 36 4.09 28.42 -4.65
C ASN A 36 5.39 27.79 -5.16
N GLY A 37 5.25 26.62 -5.79
CA GLY A 37 6.35 25.72 -6.14
C GLY A 37 7.47 26.34 -6.97
N LYS A 38 7.17 27.35 -7.81
CA LYS A 38 8.20 28.08 -8.55
C LYS A 38 9.18 28.83 -7.66
N SER A 39 8.68 29.55 -6.66
CA SER A 39 9.52 30.26 -5.69
C SER A 39 10.30 29.27 -4.82
N LEU A 40 9.59 28.23 -4.36
CA LEU A 40 10.17 27.14 -3.59
C LEU A 40 11.35 26.49 -4.31
N TYR A 41 11.16 26.13 -5.59
CA TYR A 41 12.22 25.53 -6.40
C TYR A 41 13.43 26.44 -6.54
N SER A 42 13.22 27.75 -6.74
CA SER A 42 14.32 28.72 -6.86
C SER A 42 15.12 28.80 -5.57
N GLN A 43 14.48 28.78 -4.40
CA GLN A 43 15.14 28.79 -3.09
C GLN A 43 15.93 27.49 -2.84
N ILE A 44 15.33 26.33 -3.14
CA ILE A 44 16.00 25.02 -3.01
C ILE A 44 17.20 24.92 -3.95
N ALA A 45 17.08 25.42 -5.18
CA ALA A 45 18.19 25.46 -6.12
C ALA A 45 19.33 26.36 -5.62
N LEU A 46 19.00 27.48 -4.96
CA LEU A 46 19.98 28.35 -4.33
C LEU A 46 20.67 27.62 -3.17
N ASP A 47 19.94 26.94 -2.31
CA ASP A 47 20.52 26.12 -1.24
C ASP A 47 21.47 25.06 -1.80
N ALA A 48 21.08 24.36 -2.85
CA ALA A 48 21.93 23.37 -3.49
C ALA A 48 23.21 23.96 -4.06
N LEU A 49 23.14 25.16 -4.63
CA LEU A 49 24.32 25.85 -5.17
C LEU A 49 25.24 26.42 -4.09
N THR A 50 24.69 26.88 -2.96
CA THR A 50 25.46 27.55 -1.90
C THR A 50 25.89 26.57 -0.80
N LYS A 51 25.05 25.62 -0.44
CA LYS A 51 25.29 24.69 0.68
C LYS A 51 25.59 23.25 0.21
N GLY A 52 25.56 22.99 -1.13
CA GLY A 52 25.87 21.71 -1.73
C GLY A 52 24.66 20.76 -1.85
N VAL A 53 23.58 21.02 -1.11
CA VAL A 53 22.34 20.21 -1.12
C VAL A 53 21.14 21.10 -0.86
N GLY A 54 20.00 20.73 -1.42
CA GLY A 54 18.73 21.39 -1.17
C GLY A 54 17.64 20.36 -0.92
N TYR A 55 16.80 20.59 0.08
CA TYR A 55 15.74 19.68 0.48
C TYR A 55 14.38 20.33 0.37
N PHE A 56 13.38 19.54 -0.01
CA PHE A 56 12.00 19.90 0.18
C PHE A 56 11.24 18.76 0.85
N LEU A 57 10.26 19.13 1.65
CA LEU A 57 9.36 18.21 2.31
C LEU A 57 8.02 18.21 1.58
N VAL A 58 7.49 17.02 1.34
CA VAL A 58 6.11 16.83 0.93
C VAL A 58 5.35 16.34 2.16
N ASP A 59 4.39 17.13 2.62
CA ASP A 59 3.62 16.85 3.83
C ASP A 59 2.14 17.11 3.60
N VAL A 60 1.30 16.60 4.50
CA VAL A 60 -0.14 16.84 4.50
C VAL A 60 -0.47 17.82 5.61
N ASP A 61 -0.92 19.01 5.24
CA ASP A 61 -1.48 19.98 6.16
C ASP A 61 -2.89 19.51 6.56
N LYS A 62 -3.01 18.91 7.74
CA LYS A 62 -4.26 18.30 8.23
C LYS A 62 -5.35 19.31 8.55
N ASP A 63 -4.97 20.57 8.79
CA ASP A 63 -5.91 21.64 9.14
C ASP A 63 -6.46 22.35 7.90
N ALA A 64 -5.83 22.13 6.74
CA ALA A 64 -6.30 22.69 5.48
C ALA A 64 -7.61 22.04 5.02
N ASP A 65 -8.34 22.75 4.15
CA ASP A 65 -9.62 22.34 3.58
C ASP A 65 -10.61 21.78 4.62
N ARG A 66 -10.80 22.53 5.73
CA ARG A 66 -11.74 22.18 6.81
C ARG A 66 -11.49 20.83 7.47
N GLY A 67 -10.21 20.40 7.51
CA GLY A 67 -9.81 19.12 8.09
C GLY A 67 -9.80 17.96 7.11
N MET A 68 -10.05 18.19 5.82
CA MET A 68 -9.86 17.17 4.77
C MET A 68 -8.38 16.89 4.49
N GLY A 69 -7.53 17.86 4.79
CA GLY A 69 -6.10 17.80 4.55
C GLY A 69 -5.71 18.21 3.13
N GLU A 70 -4.57 18.82 2.98
CA GLU A 70 -4.03 19.26 1.70
C GLU A 70 -2.55 18.95 1.61
N VAL A 71 -2.12 18.41 0.47
CA VAL A 71 -0.71 18.13 0.22
C VAL A 71 0.03 19.43 -0.07
N ARG A 72 1.08 19.69 0.69
CA ARG A 72 1.93 20.87 0.53
C ARG A 72 3.40 20.52 0.36
N PHE A 73 4.06 21.37 -0.41
CA PHE A 73 5.53 21.36 -0.54
C PHE A 73 6.10 22.47 0.32
N SER A 74 7.12 22.18 1.09
CA SER A 74 7.86 23.15 1.89
C SER A 74 9.35 22.96 1.75
N ARG A 75 10.12 24.07 1.81
CA ARG A 75 11.57 24.01 1.83
C ARG A 75 12.06 23.62 3.22
N LEU A 76 13.05 22.74 3.27
CA LEU A 76 13.82 22.48 4.48
C LEU A 76 15.20 23.12 4.36
N ASP A 77 15.64 23.78 5.44
CA ASP A 77 17.01 24.29 5.49
C ASP A 77 17.97 23.09 5.59
N PRO A 78 19.01 23.01 4.74
CA PRO A 78 19.99 21.93 4.80
C PRO A 78 20.68 21.77 6.15
N TYR A 79 20.79 22.83 6.95
CA TYR A 79 21.37 22.76 8.29
C TYR A 79 20.43 22.15 9.34
N ASP A 80 19.15 22.05 9.03
CA ASP A 80 18.16 21.43 9.92
C ASP A 80 17.89 19.96 9.53
N VAL A 81 18.54 19.45 8.49
CA VAL A 81 18.36 18.06 8.02
C VAL A 81 19.62 17.26 8.30
N PHE A 82 19.49 16.23 9.10
CA PHE A 82 20.56 15.31 9.47
C PHE A 82 20.32 13.95 8.81
N VAL A 83 21.22 13.59 7.91
CA VAL A 83 21.16 12.31 7.18
C VAL A 83 22.18 11.35 7.79
N ASP A 84 21.91 10.07 7.72
CA ASP A 84 22.84 9.01 8.14
C ASP A 84 24.21 9.21 7.46
N PRO A 85 25.29 9.46 8.22
CA PRO A 85 26.63 9.68 7.65
C PRO A 85 27.19 8.43 6.95
N ALA A 86 26.60 7.25 7.16
CA ALA A 86 27.00 6.04 6.47
C ALA A 86 26.44 5.96 5.04
N SER A 87 25.43 6.76 4.70
CA SER A 87 24.83 6.80 3.37
C SER A 87 25.85 7.18 2.30
N ARG A 88 25.80 6.49 1.18
CA ARG A 88 26.64 6.72 -0.02
C ARG A 88 25.82 7.04 -1.26
N ASP A 89 24.53 6.80 -1.23
CA ASP A 89 23.62 7.11 -2.34
C ASP A 89 23.31 8.61 -2.35
N PHE A 90 23.41 9.21 -3.52
CA PHE A 90 23.03 10.61 -3.77
C PHE A 90 21.58 10.92 -3.36
N LEU A 91 20.66 9.94 -3.48
CA LEU A 91 19.25 10.06 -3.11
C LEU A 91 18.97 9.54 -1.69
N PHE A 92 20.00 9.21 -0.92
CA PHE A 92 19.90 8.70 0.46
C PHE A 92 19.04 7.44 0.63
N ARG A 93 18.85 6.64 -0.44
CA ARG A 93 18.05 5.42 -0.39
C ARG A 93 18.65 4.36 0.53
N ASP A 94 19.97 4.38 0.72
CA ASP A 94 20.72 3.51 1.63
C ASP A 94 20.79 4.05 3.06
N ALA A 95 20.32 5.27 3.33
CA ALA A 95 20.31 5.85 4.65
C ALA A 95 19.40 5.04 5.61
N ASN A 96 19.87 4.81 6.83
CA ASN A 96 19.08 4.16 7.86
C ASN A 96 18.13 5.13 8.54
N PHE A 97 18.49 6.41 8.61
CA PHE A 97 17.63 7.44 9.16
C PHE A 97 17.85 8.80 8.46
N ILE A 98 16.82 9.63 8.52
CA ILE A 98 16.86 11.06 8.20
C ILE A 98 16.12 11.76 9.34
N GLN A 99 16.74 12.79 9.90
CA GLN A 99 16.16 13.59 10.98
C GLN A 99 16.01 15.03 10.53
N VAL A 100 14.87 15.62 10.80
CA VAL A 100 14.54 17.01 10.53
C VAL A 100 14.34 17.73 11.86
N LYS A 101 15.11 18.80 12.09
CA LYS A 101 14.98 19.68 13.24
C LYS A 101 14.07 20.86 12.87
N LYS A 102 13.11 21.17 13.73
CA LYS A 102 12.23 22.33 13.61
C LYS A 102 12.29 23.12 14.92
N ASN A 103 12.60 24.40 14.85
CA ASN A 103 12.55 25.26 16.02
C ASN A 103 11.13 25.87 16.09
N ILE A 104 10.36 25.54 17.11
CA ILE A 104 8.94 25.89 17.23
C ILE A 104 8.72 26.55 18.60
N ALA A 105 7.92 27.62 18.64
CA ALA A 105 7.48 28.20 19.91
C ALA A 105 6.75 27.12 20.75
N ARG A 106 7.08 27.03 22.04
CA ARG A 106 6.50 26.04 22.95
C ARG A 106 4.98 26.08 22.97
N SER A 107 4.43 27.28 23.01
CA SER A 107 2.97 27.52 22.97
C SER A 107 2.33 26.90 21.72
N ARG A 108 2.95 27.11 20.55
CA ARG A 108 2.49 26.56 19.28
C ARG A 108 2.63 25.04 19.25
N LEU A 109 3.74 24.48 19.74
CA LEU A 109 3.94 23.04 19.79
C LEU A 109 2.92 22.34 20.71
N MET A 110 2.59 22.98 21.86
CA MET A 110 1.54 22.48 22.78
C MET A 110 0.14 22.53 22.16
N ASN A 111 -0.13 23.51 21.31
CA ASN A 111 -1.40 23.61 20.59
C ASN A 111 -1.50 22.56 19.47
N MET A 112 -0.38 22.27 18.78
CA MET A 112 -0.32 21.22 17.75
C MET A 112 -0.45 19.82 18.36
N LEU A 113 0.07 19.61 19.56
CA LEU A 113 0.13 18.31 20.23
C LEU A 113 -0.42 18.41 21.67
N PRO A 114 -1.72 18.64 21.85
CA PRO A 114 -2.32 18.86 23.17
C PRO A 114 -2.17 17.66 24.10
N GLU A 115 -2.15 16.44 23.56
CA GLU A 115 -1.97 15.20 24.34
C GLU A 115 -0.61 15.13 25.04
N PHE A 116 0.41 15.79 24.46
CA PHE A 116 1.77 15.82 24.98
C PHE A 116 2.16 17.11 25.66
N ALA A 117 1.22 18.04 25.86
CA ALA A 117 1.47 19.36 26.43
C ALA A 117 2.21 19.31 27.78
N ALA A 118 1.87 18.34 28.64
CA ALA A 118 2.54 18.15 29.94
C ALA A 118 4.01 17.73 29.82
N LYS A 119 4.37 16.98 28.76
CA LYS A 119 5.75 16.61 28.48
C LYS A 119 6.51 17.80 27.86
N ILE A 120 5.90 18.48 26.89
CA ILE A 120 6.47 19.64 26.19
C ILE A 120 6.82 20.77 27.17
N LYS A 121 6.01 20.99 28.19
CA LYS A 121 6.27 21.96 29.26
C LYS A 121 7.60 21.73 29.98
N LYS A 122 8.06 20.49 30.07
CA LYS A 122 9.28 20.12 30.80
C LYS A 122 10.55 20.17 29.94
N VAL A 123 10.38 20.34 28.64
CA VAL A 123 11.52 20.39 27.68
C VAL A 123 12.36 21.63 27.95
N THR A 124 13.68 21.47 27.88
CA THR A 124 14.62 22.59 28.00
C THR A 124 14.51 23.50 26.80
N ARG A 125 14.62 24.80 26.99
CA ARG A 125 14.64 25.78 25.90
C ARG A 125 15.82 25.50 24.96
N SER A 126 15.57 25.59 23.66
CA SER A 126 16.64 25.49 22.66
C SER A 126 17.60 26.70 22.78
N THR A 127 18.90 26.42 22.82
CA THR A 127 19.92 27.44 22.81
C THR A 127 20.26 27.95 21.41
N ASP A 128 19.77 27.29 20.36
CA ASP A 128 20.07 27.58 18.95
C ASP A 128 19.22 28.72 18.37
N VAL A 129 18.77 29.64 19.21
CA VAL A 129 17.95 30.81 18.80
C VAL A 129 18.71 31.70 17.80
N VAL A 130 20.03 31.59 17.77
CA VAL A 130 20.90 32.37 16.88
C VAL A 130 20.64 32.08 15.39
N SER A 131 20.10 30.93 15.06
CA SER A 131 19.81 30.56 13.66
C SER A 131 18.61 31.29 13.04
N TYR A 132 17.71 31.87 13.85
CA TYR A 132 16.57 32.61 13.32
C TYR A 132 16.94 34.01 12.85
N SER A 133 17.79 34.71 13.60
CA SER A 133 18.26 36.05 13.21
C SER A 133 19.19 36.03 11.99
N GLN A 134 19.92 34.94 11.77
CA GLN A 134 20.73 34.75 10.57
C GLN A 134 19.94 34.45 9.30
N ARG A 135 18.75 33.87 9.40
CA ARG A 135 17.88 33.59 8.23
C ARG A 135 17.31 34.88 7.63
N ASP A 136 16.99 35.86 8.44
CA ASP A 136 16.46 37.13 7.96
C ASP A 136 17.59 38.00 7.32
N VAL A 137 18.82 37.81 7.73
CA VAL A 137 20.00 38.51 7.15
C VAL A 137 20.35 37.99 5.76
N ASP A 138 20.09 36.69 5.46
CA ASP A 138 20.36 36.11 4.14
C ASP A 138 19.35 36.59 3.05
N LEU A 139 18.33 37.39 3.39
CA LEU A 139 17.40 37.98 2.45
C LEU A 139 17.92 39.22 1.72
N GLY A 140 19.20 39.55 1.87
CA GLY A 140 19.91 40.48 0.98
C GLY A 140 19.77 41.96 1.32
N GLU A 141 19.23 42.31 2.46
CA GLU A 141 19.36 43.65 3.01
C GLU A 141 20.58 43.71 3.90
N SER A 142 21.52 44.58 3.57
CA SER A 142 22.72 44.85 4.37
C SER A 142 22.30 45.62 5.64
N ILE A 143 21.78 44.91 6.61
CA ILE A 143 21.47 45.43 7.93
C ILE A 143 22.80 45.48 8.68
N GLN A 144 23.20 46.69 9.12
CA GLN A 144 24.40 46.85 9.93
C GLN A 144 24.21 46.17 11.29
N PRO A 145 25.26 45.58 11.90
CA PRO A 145 25.14 44.87 13.18
C PRO A 145 24.51 45.72 14.31
N GLU A 146 24.56 47.04 14.17
CA GLU A 146 23.99 48.00 15.12
C GLU A 146 22.46 48.11 15.00
N ASP A 147 21.91 47.85 13.82
CA ASP A 147 20.44 47.86 13.58
C ASP A 147 19.77 46.58 14.11
N ILE A 148 20.51 45.47 14.18
CA ILE A 148 20.04 44.19 14.71
C ILE A 148 19.76 44.27 16.21
N THR A 149 20.52 45.09 16.93
CA THR A 149 20.40 45.22 18.39
C THR A 149 19.22 46.08 18.83
N MET A 150 18.67 46.93 17.97
CA MET A 150 17.64 47.88 18.38
C MET A 150 16.19 47.49 18.00
N GLY A 151 16.00 46.63 17.03
CA GLY A 151 14.65 46.34 16.47
C GLY A 151 14.08 44.95 16.78
N ILE A 152 14.91 43.97 17.02
CA ILE A 152 14.47 42.55 17.11
C ILE A 152 14.50 42.03 18.56
N SER A 153 15.16 42.77 19.46
CA SER A 153 15.45 42.28 20.82
C SER A 153 14.29 42.31 21.79
N LEU A 154 13.23 43.03 21.52
CA LEU A 154 12.20 43.28 22.55
C LEU A 154 10.97 42.37 22.48
N GLU A 155 10.66 41.75 21.35
CA GLU A 155 9.52 40.84 21.24
C GLU A 155 9.89 39.37 21.11
N ALA A 156 11.12 39.04 20.63
CA ALA A 156 11.59 37.66 20.51
C ALA A 156 12.17 37.08 21.81
N GLU A 157 12.45 37.91 22.82
CA GLU A 157 12.99 37.43 24.10
C GLU A 157 11.98 36.62 24.95
N ASP A 158 10.69 36.73 24.69
CA ASP A 158 9.66 36.01 25.44
C ASP A 158 9.15 34.72 24.76
N GLU A 159 9.49 34.47 23.52
CA GLU A 159 9.10 33.20 22.91
C GLU A 159 10.05 32.08 23.35
N ASP A 160 9.52 31.21 24.18
CA ASP A 160 10.18 29.98 24.63
C ASP A 160 10.22 28.98 23.48
N ILE A 161 11.31 28.97 22.72
CA ILE A 161 11.51 28.11 21.54
C ILE A 161 12.04 26.76 21.96
N VAL A 162 11.45 25.71 21.41
CA VAL A 162 11.81 24.32 21.63
C VAL A 162 12.24 23.69 20.31
N ALA A 163 13.32 22.93 20.34
CA ALA A 163 13.71 22.10 19.21
C ALA A 163 12.78 20.89 19.13
N TYR A 164 12.13 20.73 18.00
CA TYR A 164 11.28 19.59 17.69
C TYR A 164 11.94 18.78 16.58
N TYR A 165 12.11 17.47 16.81
CA TYR A 165 12.77 16.58 15.89
C TYR A 165 11.77 15.56 15.34
N GLU A 166 11.78 15.44 14.02
CA GLU A 166 11.10 14.35 13.28
C GLU A 166 12.16 13.44 12.71
N THR A 167 12.25 12.23 13.20
CA THR A 167 13.23 11.23 12.76
C THR A 167 12.53 10.14 11.98
N TYR A 168 12.89 9.98 10.74
CA TYR A 168 12.43 8.92 9.85
C TYR A 168 13.51 7.84 9.81
N HIS A 169 13.18 6.64 10.23
CA HIS A 169 14.14 5.53 10.23
C HIS A 169 13.52 4.25 9.69
N LYS A 170 14.35 3.41 9.09
CA LYS A 170 13.95 2.12 8.54
C LYS A 170 13.95 1.07 9.63
N LYS A 171 12.85 0.32 9.75
CA LYS A 171 12.73 -0.82 10.66
C LYS A 171 12.22 -2.03 9.92
N LYS A 172 12.88 -3.16 10.13
CA LYS A 172 12.44 -4.44 9.56
C LYS A 172 11.30 -4.99 10.38
N PHE A 173 10.18 -5.23 9.71
CA PHE A 173 9.04 -5.92 10.27
C PHE A 173 8.96 -7.33 9.69
N GLU A 174 8.56 -8.25 10.53
CA GLU A 174 8.38 -9.64 10.18
C GLU A 174 6.92 -9.87 9.81
N TYR A 175 6.71 -10.36 8.59
CA TYR A 175 5.41 -10.72 8.05
C TYR A 175 5.39 -12.18 7.63
N TYR A 176 4.19 -12.73 7.60
CA TYR A 176 3.93 -14.07 7.09
C TYR A 176 2.94 -13.98 5.93
N ASN A 177 3.31 -14.59 4.83
CA ASN A 177 2.40 -14.86 3.73
C ASN A 177 1.76 -16.21 4.00
N VAL A 178 0.53 -16.19 4.50
CA VAL A 178 -0.18 -17.38 4.96
C VAL A 178 -1.19 -17.81 3.90
N TYR A 179 -1.11 -19.07 3.50
CA TYR A 179 -2.05 -19.72 2.60
C TYR A 179 -3.08 -20.48 3.41
N ILE A 180 -4.30 -19.97 3.44
CA ILE A 180 -5.39 -20.51 4.26
C ILE A 180 -6.45 -21.14 3.38
N ARG A 181 -6.90 -22.35 3.73
CA ARG A 181 -8.09 -22.96 3.13
C ARG A 181 -9.34 -22.28 3.69
N VAL A 182 -10.07 -21.63 2.81
CA VAL A 182 -11.32 -20.92 3.16
C VAL A 182 -12.45 -21.53 2.36
N GLN A 183 -13.64 -21.57 2.94
CA GLN A 183 -14.82 -21.92 2.18
C GLN A 183 -15.05 -20.85 1.09
N PRO A 184 -15.37 -21.26 -0.14
CA PRO A 184 -15.62 -20.31 -1.21
C PRO A 184 -16.80 -19.40 -0.88
N SER A 185 -16.76 -18.19 -1.42
CA SER A 185 -17.88 -17.27 -1.32
C SER A 185 -19.12 -17.84 -2.02
N PRO A 186 -20.34 -17.37 -1.69
CA PRO A 186 -21.55 -17.82 -2.38
C PRO A 186 -21.47 -17.70 -3.91
N ALA A 187 -20.88 -16.62 -4.43
CA ALA A 187 -20.69 -16.41 -5.86
C ALA A 187 -19.70 -17.42 -6.49
N GLU A 188 -18.62 -17.77 -5.80
CA GLU A 188 -17.68 -18.80 -6.25
C GLU A 188 -18.31 -20.19 -6.23
N MET A 189 -19.14 -20.47 -5.21
CA MET A 189 -19.92 -21.72 -5.15
C MET A 189 -20.94 -21.84 -6.28
N ASP A 190 -21.58 -20.74 -6.66
CA ASP A 190 -22.53 -20.73 -7.77
C ASP A 190 -21.83 -20.94 -9.11
N ASN A 191 -20.66 -20.33 -9.32
CA ASN A 191 -19.83 -20.58 -10.49
C ASN A 191 -19.38 -22.05 -10.59
N ILE A 192 -18.95 -22.67 -9.48
CA ILE A 192 -18.58 -24.10 -9.43
C ILE A 192 -19.75 -24.97 -9.80
N LYS A 193 -20.96 -24.67 -9.27
CA LYS A 193 -22.19 -25.40 -9.60
C LYS A 193 -22.55 -25.27 -11.08
N GLU A 194 -22.46 -24.06 -11.64
CA GLU A 194 -22.72 -23.82 -13.07
C GLU A 194 -21.76 -24.61 -13.95
N GLU A 195 -20.48 -24.65 -13.59
CA GLU A 195 -19.46 -25.39 -14.34
C GLU A 195 -19.70 -26.90 -14.28
N VAL A 196 -20.03 -27.44 -13.10
CA VAL A 196 -20.41 -28.86 -12.93
C VAL A 196 -21.66 -29.20 -13.73
N GLN A 197 -22.67 -28.33 -13.71
CA GLN A 197 -23.91 -28.55 -14.45
C GLN A 197 -23.69 -28.49 -15.95
N LYS A 198 -22.81 -27.62 -16.43
CA LYS A 198 -22.41 -27.57 -17.84
C LYS A 198 -21.67 -28.83 -18.26
N GLN A 199 -20.67 -29.27 -17.52
CA GLN A 199 -19.94 -30.51 -17.81
C GLN A 199 -20.85 -31.74 -17.81
N LEU A 200 -21.82 -31.78 -16.90
CA LEU A 200 -22.81 -32.87 -16.85
C LEU A 200 -23.72 -32.84 -18.09
N SER A 201 -24.17 -31.65 -18.50
CA SER A 201 -25.02 -31.50 -19.69
C SER A 201 -24.28 -31.87 -20.98
N ASP A 202 -23.03 -31.47 -21.11
CA ASP A 202 -22.18 -31.80 -22.25
C ASP A 202 -21.96 -33.33 -22.34
N PHE A 203 -21.70 -33.98 -21.21
CA PHE A 203 -21.55 -35.44 -21.14
C PHE A 203 -22.86 -36.17 -21.43
N GLN A 204 -24.00 -35.66 -20.98
CA GLN A 204 -25.32 -36.22 -21.32
C GLN A 204 -25.59 -36.15 -22.82
N GLN A 205 -25.28 -35.05 -23.47
CA GLN A 205 -25.42 -34.89 -24.93
C GLN A 205 -24.52 -35.88 -25.69
N GLU A 206 -23.27 -36.06 -25.24
CA GLU A 206 -22.34 -37.00 -25.86
C GLU A 206 -22.85 -38.43 -25.78
N ILE A 207 -23.42 -38.82 -24.63
CA ILE A 207 -24.05 -40.16 -24.46
C ILE A 207 -25.30 -40.29 -25.30
N GLU A 208 -26.15 -39.26 -25.39
CA GLU A 208 -27.36 -39.31 -26.24
C GLU A 208 -27.00 -39.52 -27.73
N VAL A 209 -26.00 -38.81 -28.24
CA VAL A 209 -25.51 -38.96 -29.59
C VAL A 209 -24.96 -40.38 -29.79
N GLY A 210 -24.16 -40.89 -28.87
CA GLY A 210 -23.63 -42.26 -28.95
C GLY A 210 -24.73 -43.35 -28.85
N LEU A 211 -25.80 -43.11 -28.09
CA LEU A 211 -26.96 -44.02 -28.07
C LEU A 211 -27.72 -44.00 -29.40
N MET A 212 -27.90 -42.81 -29.98
CA MET A 212 -28.61 -42.66 -31.26
C MET A 212 -27.84 -43.34 -32.39
N GLU A 213 -26.51 -43.21 -32.44
CA GLU A 213 -25.66 -43.90 -33.40
C GLU A 213 -25.78 -45.44 -33.24
N LYS A 214 -25.73 -45.95 -32.03
CA LYS A 214 -25.89 -47.38 -31.76
C LYS A 214 -27.27 -47.86 -32.14
N GLN A 215 -28.33 -47.12 -31.91
CA GLN A 215 -29.68 -47.48 -32.33
C GLN A 215 -29.77 -47.59 -33.84
N ILE A 216 -29.23 -46.62 -34.57
CA ILE A 216 -29.19 -46.65 -36.04
C ILE A 216 -28.43 -47.89 -36.54
N GLN A 217 -27.30 -48.23 -35.95
CA GLN A 217 -26.48 -49.42 -36.29
C GLN A 217 -27.31 -50.73 -36.04
N ILE A 218 -27.97 -50.84 -34.92
CA ILE A 218 -28.77 -51.98 -34.56
C ILE A 218 -30.02 -52.12 -35.51
N GLU A 219 -30.65 -50.98 -35.88
CA GLU A 219 -31.75 -50.97 -36.84
C GLU A 219 -31.26 -51.41 -38.26
N GLN A 220 -30.10 -50.97 -38.70
CA GLN A 220 -29.51 -51.41 -39.96
C GLN A 220 -29.17 -52.90 -39.92
N ALA A 221 -28.67 -53.42 -38.82
CA ALA A 221 -28.35 -54.84 -38.66
C ALA A 221 -29.63 -55.71 -38.57
N VAL A 222 -30.73 -55.19 -38.12
CA VAL A 222 -32.03 -55.86 -38.18
C VAL A 222 -32.57 -55.87 -39.62
N GLN A 223 -32.40 -54.78 -40.37
CA GLN A 223 -32.84 -54.72 -41.80
C GLN A 223 -31.98 -55.62 -42.69
N SER A 224 -30.68 -55.79 -42.41
CA SER A 224 -29.79 -56.71 -43.12
C SER A 224 -30.01 -58.21 -42.76
N GLY A 225 -30.82 -58.51 -41.75
CA GLY A 225 -31.09 -59.85 -41.29
C GLY A 225 -30.02 -60.49 -40.41
N GLU A 226 -29.01 -59.68 -39.96
CA GLU A 226 -27.94 -60.15 -39.09
C GLU A 226 -28.36 -60.33 -37.64
N ILE A 227 -29.36 -59.59 -37.16
CA ILE A 227 -29.87 -59.63 -35.77
C ILE A 227 -31.37 -59.86 -35.73
N ILE A 228 -31.78 -60.75 -34.86
CA ILE A 228 -33.24 -61.07 -34.63
C ILE A 228 -33.81 -59.83 -33.82
N PRO A 229 -35.08 -59.41 -34.16
CA PRO A 229 -35.68 -58.23 -33.52
C PRO A 229 -35.78 -58.29 -32.00
N GLU A 230 -35.87 -59.45 -31.41
CA GLU A 230 -35.89 -59.61 -29.94
C GLU A 230 -34.54 -59.37 -29.31
N ARG A 231 -33.49 -59.81 -29.98
CA ARG A 231 -32.06 -59.44 -29.51
C ARG A 231 -31.77 -57.97 -29.65
N ALA A 232 -32.22 -57.33 -30.71
CA ALA A 232 -32.05 -55.90 -30.93
C ALA A 232 -32.67 -55.06 -29.78
N LYS A 233 -33.90 -55.42 -29.36
CA LYS A 233 -34.54 -54.76 -28.19
C LYS A 233 -33.75 -54.97 -26.90
N LEU A 234 -33.16 -56.14 -26.69
CA LEU A 234 -32.35 -56.42 -25.50
C LEU A 234 -31.01 -55.64 -25.51
N GLU A 235 -30.39 -55.48 -26.66
CA GLU A 235 -29.16 -54.71 -26.81
C GLU A 235 -29.39 -53.19 -26.63
N ILE A 236 -30.47 -52.66 -27.17
CA ILE A 236 -30.90 -51.29 -26.95
C ILE A 236 -31.13 -51.02 -25.45
N LYS A 237 -31.88 -51.93 -24.78
CA LYS A 237 -32.13 -51.79 -23.34
C LYS A 237 -30.85 -51.85 -22.51
N LYS A 238 -29.90 -52.74 -22.84
CA LYS A 238 -28.62 -52.83 -22.16
C LYS A 238 -27.76 -51.56 -22.39
N SER A 239 -27.75 -51.01 -23.62
CA SER A 239 -27.04 -49.77 -23.89
C SER A 239 -27.62 -48.58 -23.13
N GLN A 240 -28.92 -48.50 -22.99
CA GLN A 240 -29.62 -47.48 -22.18
C GLN A 240 -29.32 -47.63 -20.69
N GLU A 241 -29.28 -48.85 -20.15
CA GLU A 241 -28.93 -49.12 -18.75
C GLU A 241 -27.47 -48.77 -18.48
N MET A 242 -26.52 -49.10 -19.37
CA MET A 242 -25.11 -48.72 -19.26
C MET A 242 -24.90 -47.20 -19.35
N ALA A 243 -25.62 -46.54 -20.23
CA ALA A 243 -25.60 -45.10 -20.36
C ALA A 243 -26.10 -44.38 -19.08
N ALA A 244 -27.20 -44.88 -18.51
CA ALA A 244 -27.74 -44.35 -17.26
C ALA A 244 -26.77 -44.56 -16.07
N GLN A 245 -26.02 -45.69 -16.05
CA GLN A 245 -25.00 -45.93 -15.04
C GLN A 245 -23.80 -45.00 -15.25
N ALA A 246 -23.34 -44.80 -16.48
CA ALA A 246 -22.21 -43.90 -16.78
C ALA A 246 -22.52 -42.44 -16.41
N ILE A 247 -23.73 -41.95 -16.66
CA ILE A 247 -24.18 -40.63 -16.25
C ILE A 247 -24.14 -40.51 -14.72
N LYS A 248 -24.62 -41.51 -14.02
CA LYS A 248 -24.66 -41.49 -12.54
C LYS A 248 -23.27 -41.59 -11.92
N GLU A 249 -22.38 -42.34 -12.51
CA GLU A 249 -20.97 -42.41 -12.09
C GLU A 249 -20.26 -41.06 -12.32
N LYS A 250 -20.51 -40.45 -13.49
CA LYS A 250 -19.93 -39.12 -13.82
C LYS A 250 -20.47 -38.04 -12.91
N GLU A 251 -21.74 -38.06 -12.58
CA GLU A 251 -22.36 -37.13 -11.62
C GLU A 251 -21.71 -37.27 -10.22
N MET A 252 -21.54 -38.50 -9.75
CA MET A 252 -20.87 -38.75 -8.47
C MET A 252 -19.40 -38.27 -8.49
N GLN A 253 -18.68 -38.48 -9.59
CA GLN A 253 -17.33 -38.05 -9.76
C GLN A 253 -17.26 -36.52 -9.74
N LEU A 254 -18.07 -35.82 -10.54
CA LEU A 254 -18.13 -34.37 -10.59
C LEU A 254 -18.53 -33.73 -9.25
N MET A 255 -19.46 -34.35 -8.53
CA MET A 255 -19.79 -33.90 -7.17
C MET A 255 -18.65 -34.09 -6.18
N SER A 256 -17.89 -35.20 -6.28
CA SER A 256 -16.70 -35.38 -5.44
C SER A 256 -15.61 -34.36 -5.76
N GLU A 257 -15.34 -34.12 -7.05
CA GLU A 257 -14.39 -33.11 -7.51
C GLU A 257 -14.82 -31.71 -7.10
N ALA A 258 -16.09 -31.36 -7.19
CA ALA A 258 -16.65 -30.10 -6.70
C ALA A 258 -16.53 -29.94 -5.18
N GLN A 259 -16.65 -31.04 -4.43
CA GLN A 259 -16.48 -31.02 -2.97
C GLN A 259 -15.04 -30.87 -2.56
N ASP A 260 -14.08 -31.39 -3.33
CA ASP A 260 -12.64 -31.17 -3.15
C ASP A 260 -12.22 -29.76 -3.61
N ALA A 261 -12.81 -29.24 -4.68
CA ALA A 261 -12.65 -27.87 -5.16
C ALA A 261 -13.34 -26.81 -4.24
N ALA A 262 -14.25 -27.24 -3.35
CA ALA A 262 -14.95 -26.38 -2.38
C ALA A 262 -14.04 -25.82 -1.27
N THR A 263 -12.72 -25.97 -1.37
CA THR A 263 -11.76 -25.30 -0.52
C THR A 263 -10.82 -24.44 -1.35
N VAL A 264 -11.09 -23.13 -1.36
CA VAL A 264 -10.20 -22.14 -2.02
C VAL A 264 -9.04 -21.82 -1.10
N VAL A 265 -7.82 -21.91 -1.63
CA VAL A 265 -6.62 -21.43 -0.91
C VAL A 265 -6.49 -19.95 -1.15
N ARG A 266 -6.66 -19.14 -0.11
CA ARG A 266 -6.45 -17.69 -0.16
C ARG A 266 -5.13 -17.34 0.47
N GLN A 267 -4.42 -16.46 -0.20
CA GLN A 267 -3.19 -15.85 0.30
C GLN A 267 -3.57 -14.65 1.17
N GLN A 268 -3.02 -14.58 2.37
CA GLN A 268 -3.20 -13.46 3.28
C GLN A 268 -1.86 -13.05 3.89
N ILE A 269 -1.53 -11.78 3.80
CA ILE A 269 -0.35 -11.21 4.44
C ILE A 269 -0.72 -10.80 5.86
N MET A 270 0.01 -11.30 6.83
CA MET A 270 -0.22 -11.04 8.25
C MET A 270 1.05 -10.58 8.95
N SER A 271 0.89 -9.72 9.96
CA SER A 271 2.01 -9.41 10.87
C SER A 271 2.39 -10.62 11.72
N SER A 272 3.61 -10.61 12.26
CA SER A 272 4.08 -11.68 13.17
C SER A 272 3.18 -11.82 14.41
N SER A 273 2.59 -10.73 14.90
CA SER A 273 1.65 -10.74 16.03
C SER A 273 0.34 -11.45 15.66
N ASP A 274 -0.24 -11.11 14.51
CA ASP A 274 -1.51 -11.67 14.05
C ASP A 274 -1.37 -13.16 13.72
N TYR A 275 -0.25 -13.53 13.09
CA TYR A 275 0.07 -14.92 12.81
C TYR A 275 0.18 -15.75 14.10
N ARG A 276 0.82 -15.21 15.16
CA ARG A 276 0.88 -15.89 16.47
C ARG A 276 -0.48 -16.02 17.12
N VAL A 277 -1.38 -15.05 16.94
CA VAL A 277 -2.77 -15.12 17.41
C VAL A 277 -3.53 -16.21 16.64
N LEU A 278 -3.37 -16.26 15.32
CA LEU A 278 -3.97 -17.28 14.46
C LEU A 278 -3.55 -18.70 14.89
N LEU A 279 -2.27 -18.89 15.19
CA LEU A 279 -1.74 -20.19 15.64
C LEU A 279 -2.28 -20.65 17.00
N LYS A 280 -2.84 -19.77 17.82
CA LYS A 280 -3.48 -20.15 19.10
C LYS A 280 -4.82 -20.84 18.90
N SER A 281 -5.50 -20.61 17.76
CA SER A 281 -6.73 -21.28 17.44
C SER A 281 -6.45 -22.65 16.78
N PRO A 282 -6.89 -23.77 17.37
CA PRO A 282 -6.65 -25.09 16.82
C PRO A 282 -7.38 -25.31 15.49
N GLU A 283 -8.51 -24.63 15.28
CA GLU A 283 -9.28 -24.68 14.04
C GLU A 283 -8.58 -23.93 12.90
N ALA A 284 -8.13 -22.71 13.17
CA ALA A 284 -7.39 -21.91 12.20
C ALA A 284 -6.07 -22.58 11.79
N LYS A 285 -5.37 -23.23 12.74
CA LYS A 285 -4.15 -23.97 12.45
C LYS A 285 -4.36 -25.13 11.47
N LYS A 286 -5.51 -25.78 11.47
CA LYS A 286 -5.85 -26.84 10.50
C LYS A 286 -6.14 -26.31 9.09
N GLN A 287 -6.54 -25.04 9.00
CA GLN A 287 -6.84 -24.39 7.73
C GLN A 287 -5.60 -23.85 7.03
N ILE A 288 -4.47 -23.69 7.74
CA ILE A 288 -3.21 -23.20 7.17
C ILE A 288 -2.59 -24.33 6.33
N VAL A 289 -2.37 -24.04 5.05
CA VAL A 289 -1.68 -24.93 4.11
C VAL A 289 -0.18 -24.72 4.16
N ASP A 290 0.23 -23.46 4.11
CA ASP A 290 1.62 -23.04 4.13
C ASP A 290 1.75 -21.62 4.72
N ALA A 291 2.93 -21.30 5.23
CA ALA A 291 3.23 -19.97 5.77
C ALA A 291 4.68 -19.61 5.49
N ILE A 292 4.87 -18.67 4.59
CA ILE A 292 6.20 -18.20 4.17
C ILE A 292 6.53 -16.91 4.93
N LYS A 293 7.60 -16.95 5.72
CA LYS A 293 8.11 -15.79 6.43
C LYS A 293 8.87 -14.87 5.51
N PHE A 294 8.59 -13.56 5.57
CA PHE A 294 9.37 -12.55 4.89
C PHE A 294 9.55 -11.30 5.74
N TYR A 295 10.45 -10.44 5.34
CA TYR A 295 10.74 -9.18 6.02
C TYR A 295 10.45 -8.02 5.10
N GLU A 296 9.77 -7.01 5.62
CA GLU A 296 9.49 -5.76 4.95
C GLU A 296 10.13 -4.62 5.73
N ASN A 297 10.83 -3.74 5.00
CA ASN A 297 11.33 -2.49 5.61
C ASN A 297 10.18 -1.47 5.59
N ARG A 298 9.86 -0.93 6.75
CA ARG A 298 8.91 0.20 6.86
C ARG A 298 9.59 1.40 7.46
N ILE A 299 9.13 2.56 7.03
CA ILE A 299 9.61 3.83 7.57
C ILE A 299 8.79 4.17 8.81
N ILE A 300 9.48 4.42 9.90
CA ILE A 300 8.91 4.86 11.16
C ILE A 300 9.28 6.31 11.35
N GLN A 301 8.29 7.13 11.63
CA GLN A 301 8.46 8.50 12.08
C GLN A 301 8.43 8.54 13.60
N THR A 302 9.52 8.95 14.20
CA THR A 302 9.65 9.18 15.65
C THR A 302 9.73 10.67 15.90
N CYS A 303 8.90 11.19 16.77
CA CYS A 303 8.86 12.60 17.11
C CYS A 303 9.34 12.82 18.54
N SER A 304 10.25 13.79 18.72
CA SER A 304 10.75 14.19 20.04
C SER A 304 10.82 15.69 20.18
N ALA A 305 10.77 16.19 21.41
CA ALA A 305 10.94 17.59 21.74
C ALA A 305 12.15 17.75 22.66
N GLY A 306 13.10 18.61 22.26
CA GLY A 306 14.41 18.65 22.90
C GLY A 306 15.16 17.33 22.71
N ASP A 307 16.27 17.18 23.42
CA ASP A 307 17.15 16.02 23.23
C ASP A 307 16.60 14.74 23.90
N ASP A 308 15.75 14.88 24.93
CA ASP A 308 15.41 13.76 25.82
C ASP A 308 13.92 13.40 25.86
N VAL A 309 13.04 14.20 25.27
CA VAL A 309 11.58 14.00 25.45
C VAL A 309 10.95 13.34 24.24
N PHE A 310 10.80 12.02 24.30
CA PHE A 310 10.03 11.27 23.33
C PHE A 310 8.54 11.62 23.42
N LEU A 311 7.95 11.94 22.28
CA LEU A 311 6.53 12.25 22.15
C LEU A 311 5.76 11.03 21.64
N TYR A 312 5.94 10.66 20.37
CA TYR A 312 5.23 9.55 19.75
C TYR A 312 6.03 8.90 18.62
N GLU A 313 5.62 7.70 18.25
CA GLU A 313 6.13 6.94 17.11
C GLU A 313 4.95 6.59 16.20
N TYR A 314 5.12 6.76 14.91
CA TYR A 314 4.12 6.43 13.90
C TYR A 314 4.76 5.65 12.75
N THR A 315 4.13 4.54 12.37
CA THR A 315 4.56 3.77 11.19
C THR A 315 3.91 4.36 9.95
N LEU A 316 4.72 4.86 9.04
CA LEU A 316 4.21 5.39 7.79
C LEU A 316 3.63 4.25 6.92
N PRO A 317 2.55 4.52 6.17
CA PRO A 317 1.93 3.53 5.28
C PRO A 317 2.80 3.22 4.05
N ILE A 318 3.99 3.80 3.97
CA ILE A 318 4.92 3.68 2.84
C ILE A 318 5.91 2.57 3.17
N SER A 319 5.96 1.55 2.31
CA SER A 319 7.06 0.58 2.23
C SER A 319 8.12 1.07 1.25
N GLU A 320 9.33 0.57 1.42
CA GLU A 320 10.46 0.82 0.51
C GLU A 320 10.20 0.29 -0.90
#